data_856301a3e9cca30e60aeefe9245605b3
#
_entry.id   856301a3e9cca30e60aeefe9245605b3
#
_cell.length_a   1.000
_cell.length_b   1.000
_cell.length_c   1.000
_cell.angle_alpha   90.00
_cell.angle_beta   90.00
_cell.angle_gamma   90.00
#
_symmetry.space_group_name_H-M   'P 1'
#
loop_
_entity.id
_entity.type
_entity.pdbx_description
1 polymer ?
#
loop_
_entity_poly.entity_id
_entity_poly.type
_entity_poly.pdbx_seq_one_letter_code
_entity_poly.pdbx_strand_id
1 'polypeptide(L)'
;MGTSLTHWGAFRATVEAGDVASVAPIAGDTDPSPALGNLPGSVRHSARITGPAVRRGWLDDGPGPSSRRGADDFVAVSWDELTELLAGELRRVIDHHGNGALYGGSYGWASAGRFHHAQS
;
A
#
# COMPACT_ATOMS: atom_id res chain seq x y z
N MET A 1 -22.86 10.13 11.56
CA MET A 1 -22.69 8.84 10.87
C MET A 1 -22.63 9.15 9.38
N GLY A 2 -21.49 8.86 8.73
CA GLY A 2 -21.26 9.14 7.30
C GLY A 2 -21.33 7.87 6.48
N THR A 3 -21.75 7.98 5.21
CA THR A 3 -21.60 6.90 4.23
C THR A 3 -20.27 7.08 3.52
N SER A 4 -19.53 6.01 3.37
CA SER A 4 -18.25 5.97 2.68
C SER A 4 -18.21 4.82 1.68
N LEU A 5 -17.18 4.78 0.85
CA LEU A 5 -17.04 3.84 -0.24
C LEU A 5 -15.63 3.27 -0.29
N THR A 6 -15.53 1.96 -0.48
CA THR A 6 -14.28 1.25 -0.75
C THR A 6 -14.46 0.31 -1.93
N HIS A 7 -13.39 -0.35 -2.35
CA HIS A 7 -13.45 -1.42 -3.35
C HIS A 7 -14.37 -2.60 -2.95
N TRP A 8 -14.61 -2.75 -1.65
CA TRP A 8 -15.45 -3.83 -1.10
C TRP A 8 -16.91 -3.44 -0.90
N GLY A 9 -17.28 -2.22 -1.23
CA GLY A 9 -18.65 -1.74 -1.18
C GLY A 9 -18.83 -0.43 -0.42
N ALA A 10 -20.06 0.05 -0.40
CA ALA A 10 -20.47 1.20 0.37
C ALA A 10 -20.83 0.78 1.80
N PHE A 11 -20.47 1.60 2.76
CA PHE A 11 -20.66 1.29 4.17
C PHE A 11 -20.95 2.55 5.00
N ARG A 12 -21.45 2.34 6.19
CA ARG A 12 -21.55 3.35 7.23
C ARG A 12 -20.53 3.08 8.31
N ALA A 13 -19.79 4.10 8.72
CA ALA A 13 -18.83 4.01 9.80
C ALA A 13 -19.39 4.63 11.07
N THR A 14 -19.14 3.97 12.20
CA THR A 14 -19.25 4.54 13.53
C THR A 14 -17.87 4.94 13.99
N VAL A 15 -17.72 6.20 14.40
CA VAL A 15 -16.45 6.75 14.88
C VAL A 15 -16.59 7.05 16.37
N GLU A 16 -15.66 6.55 17.18
CA GLU A 16 -15.56 6.78 18.61
C GLU A 16 -14.15 7.22 18.96
N ALA A 17 -14.02 8.29 19.72
CA ALA A 17 -12.72 8.86 20.11
C ALA A 17 -11.72 9.11 18.95
N GLY A 18 -12.24 9.38 17.74
CA GLY A 18 -11.42 9.62 16.54
C GLY A 18 -11.03 8.37 15.75
N ASP A 19 -11.42 7.19 16.21
CA ASP A 19 -11.17 5.92 15.53
C ASP A 19 -12.45 5.32 14.93
N VAL A 20 -12.29 4.52 13.88
CA VAL A 20 -13.39 3.73 13.31
C VAL A 20 -13.67 2.55 14.23
N ALA A 21 -14.74 2.67 15.03
CA ALA A 21 -15.12 1.62 15.98
C ALA A 21 -15.80 0.43 15.28
N SER A 22 -16.65 0.71 14.30
CA SER A 22 -17.32 -0.32 13.51
C SER A 22 -17.73 0.17 12.14
N VAL A 23 -18.01 -0.76 11.24
CA VAL A 23 -18.57 -0.51 9.92
C VAL A 23 -19.77 -1.43 9.68
N ALA A 24 -20.76 -0.92 8.97
CA ALA A 24 -21.90 -1.70 8.53
C ALA A 24 -22.17 -1.42 7.04
N PRO A 25 -22.49 -2.42 6.23
CA PRO A 25 -22.85 -2.21 4.83
C PRO A 25 -24.08 -1.31 4.72
N ILE A 26 -24.29 -0.68 3.58
CA ILE A 26 -25.53 0.05 3.32
C ILE A 26 -26.71 -0.91 3.20
N ALA A 27 -27.91 -0.43 3.55
CA ALA A 27 -29.12 -1.26 3.58
C ALA A 27 -29.50 -1.90 2.24
N GLY A 28 -29.04 -1.36 1.11
CA GLY A 28 -29.29 -1.93 -0.24
C GLY A 28 -28.27 -2.96 -0.69
N ASP A 29 -27.24 -3.24 0.07
CA ASP A 29 -26.24 -4.26 -0.24
C ASP A 29 -26.69 -5.62 0.31
N THR A 30 -27.19 -6.47 -0.57
CA THR A 30 -27.73 -7.79 -0.21
C THR A 30 -26.66 -8.87 -0.03
N ASP A 31 -25.42 -8.60 -0.48
CA ASP A 31 -24.29 -9.52 -0.37
C ASP A 31 -23.02 -8.71 -0.05
N PRO A 32 -22.91 -8.17 1.16
CA PRO A 32 -21.78 -7.32 1.53
C PRO A 32 -20.48 -8.13 1.61
N SER A 33 -19.40 -7.54 1.12
CA SER A 33 -18.08 -8.16 1.22
C SER A 33 -17.65 -8.29 2.67
N PRO A 34 -17.20 -9.47 3.12
CA PRO A 34 -16.68 -9.66 4.47
C PRO A 34 -15.40 -8.83 4.72
N ALA A 35 -14.71 -8.39 3.67
CA ALA A 35 -13.52 -7.55 3.78
C ALA A 35 -13.82 -6.15 4.37
N LEU A 36 -15.06 -5.69 4.37
CA LEU A 36 -15.47 -4.47 5.08
C LEU A 36 -15.13 -4.55 6.58
N GLY A 37 -15.21 -5.75 7.17
CA GLY A 37 -14.87 -5.98 8.58
C GLY A 37 -13.41 -5.70 8.95
N ASN A 38 -12.51 -5.62 7.97
CA ASN A 38 -11.11 -5.28 8.22
C ASN A 38 -10.87 -3.78 8.44
N LEU A 39 -11.81 -2.93 8.04
CA LEU A 39 -11.62 -1.47 8.07
C LEU A 39 -11.34 -0.92 9.47
N PRO A 40 -12.07 -1.29 10.55
CA PRO A 40 -11.77 -0.78 11.88
C PRO A 40 -10.36 -1.10 12.34
N GLY A 41 -9.91 -2.34 12.12
CA GLY A 41 -8.58 -2.78 12.52
C GLY A 41 -7.45 -2.20 11.67
N SER A 42 -7.70 -1.84 10.40
CA SER A 42 -6.65 -1.44 9.46
C SER A 42 -6.02 -0.08 9.78
N VAL A 43 -6.72 0.81 10.46
CA VAL A 43 -6.28 2.20 10.70
C VAL A 43 -5.03 2.24 11.59
N ARG A 44 -4.97 1.39 12.61
CA ARG A 44 -3.87 1.35 13.60
C ARG A 44 -3.17 -0.01 13.67
N HIS A 45 -3.33 -0.84 12.67
CA HIS A 45 -2.69 -2.15 12.65
C HIS A 45 -1.17 -2.03 12.59
N SER A 46 -0.45 -2.90 13.29
CA SER A 46 1.01 -2.90 13.32
C SER A 46 1.67 -3.16 11.95
N ALA A 47 0.96 -3.82 11.04
CA ALA A 47 1.40 -4.02 9.66
C ALA A 47 1.16 -2.81 8.74
N ARG A 48 0.52 -1.73 9.25
CA ARG A 48 0.31 -0.52 8.47
C ARG A 48 1.62 0.20 8.21
N ILE A 49 1.91 0.46 6.95
CA ILE A 49 3.04 1.31 6.55
C ILE A 49 2.69 2.76 6.87
N THR A 50 3.44 3.38 7.77
CA THR A 50 3.22 4.75 8.26
C THR A 50 4.16 5.78 7.66
N GLY A 51 5.21 5.33 7.00
CA GLY A 51 6.21 6.18 6.37
C GLY A 51 7.16 5.38 5.49
N PRO A 52 8.06 6.05 4.78
CA PRO A 52 9.03 5.37 3.95
C PRO A 52 10.03 4.58 4.79
N ALA A 53 10.41 3.43 4.29
CA ALA A 53 11.44 2.60 4.90
C ALA A 53 12.26 1.88 3.83
N VAL A 54 13.55 1.73 4.09
CA VAL A 54 14.49 1.06 3.20
C VAL A 54 15.07 -0.15 3.91
N ARG A 55 15.31 -1.23 3.19
CA ARG A 55 15.98 -2.40 3.76
C ARG A 55 17.39 -2.05 4.23
N ARG A 56 17.73 -2.49 5.43
CA ARG A 56 19.06 -2.27 5.99
C ARG A 56 20.15 -2.78 5.07
N GLY A 57 20.02 -3.99 4.56
CA GLY A 57 20.99 -4.55 3.64
C GLY A 57 21.19 -3.74 2.37
N TRP A 58 20.16 -3.06 1.89
CA TRP A 58 20.33 -2.17 0.74
C TRP A 58 21.08 -0.89 1.12
N LEU A 59 20.84 -0.34 2.32
CA LEU A 59 21.59 0.82 2.82
C LEU A 59 23.06 0.52 3.08
N ASP A 60 23.34 -0.69 3.58
CA ASP A 60 24.71 -1.09 3.94
C ASP A 60 25.53 -1.53 2.72
N ASP A 61 24.94 -2.32 1.82
CA ASP A 61 25.64 -3.03 0.75
C ASP A 61 25.30 -2.48 -0.65
N GLY A 62 24.30 -1.61 -0.77
CA GLY A 62 23.79 -1.13 -2.05
C GLY A 62 22.90 -2.15 -2.78
N PRO A 63 22.57 -1.86 -4.06
CA PRO A 63 21.75 -2.74 -4.88
C PRO A 63 22.49 -4.02 -5.25
N GLY A 64 21.82 -5.16 -5.12
CA GLY A 64 22.39 -6.45 -5.48
C GLY A 64 21.56 -7.63 -4.98
N PRO A 65 21.95 -8.86 -5.30
CA PRO A 65 21.31 -10.04 -4.76
C PRO A 65 21.49 -10.11 -3.24
N SER A 66 20.44 -10.44 -2.52
CA SER A 66 20.47 -10.57 -1.06
C SER A 66 19.88 -11.90 -0.62
N SER A 67 20.65 -12.66 0.15
CA SER A 67 20.17 -13.85 0.85
C SER A 67 19.26 -13.52 2.04
N ARG A 68 19.23 -12.25 2.45
CA ARG A 68 18.44 -11.76 3.61
C ARG A 68 17.00 -11.35 3.25
N ARG A 69 16.58 -11.52 1.99
CA ARG A 69 15.25 -11.16 1.56
C ARG A 69 14.19 -11.88 2.41
N GLY A 70 13.30 -11.11 3.03
CA GLY A 70 12.28 -11.62 3.95
C GLY A 70 12.70 -11.66 5.42
N ALA A 71 14.01 -11.60 5.71
CA ALA A 71 14.56 -11.58 7.06
C ALA A 71 15.34 -10.27 7.36
N ASP A 72 15.43 -9.38 6.39
CA ASP A 72 16.14 -8.11 6.52
C ASP A 72 15.25 -7.06 7.20
N ASP A 73 15.80 -6.30 8.12
CA ASP A 73 15.11 -5.22 8.79
C ASP A 73 14.86 -4.03 7.85
N PHE A 74 13.80 -3.30 8.13
CA PHE A 74 13.51 -2.03 7.49
C PHE A 74 13.91 -0.87 8.39
N VAL A 75 14.63 0.10 7.83
CA VAL A 75 15.02 1.33 8.48
C VAL A 75 14.11 2.45 8.00
N ALA A 76 13.43 3.12 8.93
CA ALA A 76 12.66 4.30 8.60
C ALA A 76 13.59 5.42 8.11
N VAL A 77 13.21 6.08 7.04
CA VAL A 77 13.93 7.20 6.43
C VAL A 77 12.96 8.36 6.18
N SER A 78 13.47 9.53 5.92
CA SER A 78 12.63 10.65 5.46
C SER A 78 12.19 10.46 4.01
N TRP A 79 11.16 11.19 3.59
CA TRP A 79 10.75 11.21 2.18
C TRP A 79 11.83 11.78 1.26
N ASP A 80 12.59 12.76 1.75
CA ASP A 80 13.68 13.36 0.98
C ASP A 80 14.80 12.33 0.75
N GLU A 81 15.23 11.63 1.81
CA GLU A 81 16.21 10.55 1.69
C GLU A 81 15.74 9.44 0.74
N LEU A 82 14.47 8.97 0.89
CA LEU A 82 13.95 7.94 0.00
C LEU A 82 13.96 8.38 -1.46
N THR A 83 13.53 9.62 -1.74
CA THR A 83 13.49 10.14 -3.11
C THR A 83 14.88 10.30 -3.73
N GLU A 84 15.87 10.73 -2.95
CA GLU A 84 17.25 10.79 -3.41
C GLU A 84 17.82 9.41 -3.72
N LEU A 85 17.64 8.45 -2.80
CA LEU A 85 18.08 7.06 -2.99
C LEU A 85 17.43 6.44 -4.23
N LEU A 86 16.12 6.60 -4.38
CA LEU A 86 15.37 6.06 -5.51
C LEU A 86 15.80 6.70 -6.83
N ALA A 87 15.95 8.02 -6.86
CA ALA A 87 16.40 8.73 -8.05
C ALA A 87 17.82 8.32 -8.46
N GLY A 88 18.71 8.14 -7.48
CA GLY A 88 20.06 7.64 -7.71
C GLY A 88 20.08 6.25 -8.33
N GLU A 89 19.27 5.33 -7.77
CA GLU A 89 19.18 3.97 -8.28
C GLU A 89 18.55 3.90 -9.68
N LEU A 90 17.50 4.66 -9.94
CA LEU A 90 16.91 4.73 -11.27
C LEU A 90 17.90 5.23 -12.32
N ARG A 91 18.68 6.30 -12.02
CA ARG A 91 19.74 6.77 -12.90
C ARG A 91 20.79 5.71 -13.13
N ARG A 92 21.25 5.05 -12.06
CA ARG A 92 22.24 3.95 -12.18
C ARG A 92 21.75 2.86 -13.12
N VAL A 93 20.48 2.44 -12.99
CA VAL A 93 19.90 1.40 -13.87
C VAL A 93 19.82 1.89 -15.31
N ILE A 94 19.38 3.12 -15.55
CA ILE A 94 19.28 3.69 -16.90
C ILE A 94 20.68 3.80 -17.54
N ASP A 95 21.65 4.32 -16.81
CA ASP A 95 23.02 4.53 -17.32
C ASP A 95 23.73 3.23 -17.66
N HIS A 96 23.51 2.16 -16.90
CA HIS A 96 24.17 0.88 -17.11
C HIS A 96 23.42 -0.07 -18.04
N HIS A 97 22.10 0.01 -18.09
CA HIS A 97 21.26 -0.99 -18.75
C HIS A 97 20.23 -0.40 -19.72
N GLY A 98 20.12 0.93 -19.79
CA GLY A 98 19.15 1.64 -20.63
C GLY A 98 17.71 1.60 -20.07
N ASN A 99 16.83 2.35 -20.71
CA ASN A 99 15.42 2.48 -20.28
C ASN A 99 14.65 1.15 -20.33
N GLY A 100 15.05 0.21 -21.18
CA GLY A 100 14.44 -1.13 -21.28
C GLY A 100 14.60 -1.99 -20.01
N ALA A 101 15.47 -1.61 -19.11
CA ALA A 101 15.64 -2.29 -17.82
C ALA A 101 14.64 -1.82 -16.75
N LEU A 102 13.88 -0.77 -17.02
CA LEU A 102 12.82 -0.29 -16.13
C LEU A 102 11.47 -0.84 -16.61
N TYR A 103 10.85 -1.63 -15.76
CA TYR A 103 9.48 -2.06 -15.97
C TYR A 103 8.52 -1.13 -15.23
N GLY A 104 7.65 -0.46 -15.99
CA GLY A 104 6.53 0.32 -15.46
C GLY A 104 5.23 -0.40 -15.78
N GLY A 105 4.42 -0.67 -14.79
CA GLY A 105 3.15 -1.33 -14.98
C GLY A 105 2.12 -0.89 -13.96
N SER A 106 0.85 -1.01 -14.33
CA SER A 106 -0.27 -0.84 -13.44
C SER A 106 -0.89 -2.18 -13.12
N TYR A 107 -1.47 -2.31 -11.96
CA TYR A 107 -2.23 -3.51 -11.61
C TYR A 107 -3.65 -3.41 -12.17
N GLY A 108 -4.16 -4.54 -12.65
CA GLY A 108 -5.59 -4.70 -12.93
C GLY A 108 -6.32 -4.96 -11.62
N TRP A 109 -6.90 -3.94 -11.03
CA TRP A 109 -7.66 -4.11 -9.80
C TRP A 109 -9.05 -4.63 -10.09
N ALA A 110 -9.42 -5.76 -9.53
CA ALA A 110 -10.79 -6.25 -9.50
C ALA A 110 -11.40 -5.93 -8.14
N SER A 111 -12.41 -5.06 -8.13
CA SER A 111 -13.30 -4.96 -6.97
C SER A 111 -14.26 -6.15 -6.96
N ALA A 112 -15.01 -6.32 -5.90
CA ALA A 112 -16.08 -7.33 -5.81
C ALA A 112 -17.31 -6.98 -6.70
N GLY A 113 -17.07 -6.39 -7.87
CA GLY A 113 -18.13 -6.00 -8.82
C GLY A 113 -18.86 -4.72 -8.44
N ARG A 114 -18.27 -3.95 -7.49
CA ARG A 114 -18.93 -2.76 -6.95
C ARG A 114 -18.21 -1.51 -7.26
N PHE A 115 -18.35 -0.51 -7.66
CA PHE A 115 -17.76 0.83 -7.72
C PHE A 115 -16.32 0.96 -8.20
N HIS A 116 -15.70 -0.09 -8.68
CA HIS A 116 -14.35 0.03 -9.18
C HIS A 116 -14.27 -0.30 -10.65
N HIS A 117 -13.59 0.56 -11.39
CA HIS A 117 -13.21 0.34 -12.77
C HIS A 117 -11.70 0.49 -12.89
N ALA A 118 -11.00 -0.60 -13.19
CA ALA A 118 -9.58 -0.56 -13.46
C ALA A 118 -9.34 -0.33 -14.96
N GLN A 119 -8.53 0.66 -15.27
CA GLN A 119 -7.92 0.81 -16.59
C GLN A 119 -6.43 0.50 -16.41
N SER A 120 -5.97 -0.50 -17.09
CA SER A 120 -4.55 -0.83 -17.22
C SER A 120 -4.01 -0.31 -18.53
#